data_a30f4f9a9229d5d890698c609712e5cc
#
_entry.id   a30f4f9a9229d5d890698c609712e5cc
#
_cell.length_a   1.000
_cell.length_b   1.000
_cell.length_c   1.000
_cell.angle_alpha   90.00
_cell.angle_beta   90.00
_cell.angle_gamma   90.00
#
_symmetry.space_group_name_H-M   'P 1'
#
loop_
_entity.id
_entity.type
_entity.pdbx_description
1 polymer ?
#
loop_
_entity_poly.entity_id
_entity_poly.type
_entity_poly.pdbx_seq_one_letter_code
_entity_poly.pdbx_strand_id
1 'polypeptide(L)'
;YTFVGRLVSGALLWFCAIAGAVQSQDYTHFSTDDEANNIEIFKRTSPSVVNITNARRVRTFYSLNPQDVPQGSGTGFVWDTQGHIVTNFHVVQQADRVLVTLQDGMTFDAVPVGVAPNHDLAVLKIEADNVELTPIVPGDSSLLEVGRKVVAIGNPFGLDTTMTVGVVSALGREIDSVTRRKISDVIQTDAAINPGNSGGPLLNSLGELVGVNTAIYSPSGGSSGIGFAIPANTVNRIVPELIQFGRIQTPILGINLLPQAEYYRRLWKIDGVIVLDTIAGGEPERLGMRGLTRVDGGRIRLGDVIVRLDEESISNENDLAAFLENKRAGERVTVTTRRDNRVLEYEIELQAPPSP
;
A
#
# COMPACT_ATOMS: atom_id res chain seq x y z
N TYR A 1 90.06 -49.32 30.40
CA TYR A 1 89.75 -48.29 29.43
C TYR A 1 88.49 -47.62 29.82
N THR A 2 88.54 -46.34 30.03
CA THR A 2 87.75 -45.42 30.77
C THR A 2 86.38 -45.13 30.11
N PHE A 3 85.33 -45.24 30.89
CA PHE A 3 83.99 -44.84 30.53
C PHE A 3 83.65 -43.47 31.11
N VAL A 4 83.26 -42.54 30.35
CA VAL A 4 82.70 -41.26 30.79
C VAL A 4 81.22 -41.25 30.45
N GLY A 5 80.39 -41.35 31.42
CA GLY A 5 78.94 -41.22 31.32
C GLY A 5 78.53 -39.77 31.31
N ARG A 6 77.69 -39.41 30.39
CA ARG A 6 76.98 -38.10 30.34
C ARG A 6 75.53 -38.30 30.79
N LEU A 7 75.19 -37.69 31.87
CA LEU A 7 73.80 -37.44 32.28
C LEU A 7 73.09 -36.49 31.26
N VAL A 8 72.01 -36.91 30.74
CA VAL A 8 71.04 -36.07 30.02
C VAL A 8 69.83 -35.79 30.94
N SER A 9 69.80 -34.57 31.46
CA SER A 9 68.60 -34.08 32.22
C SER A 9 67.44 -33.90 31.26
N GLY A 10 66.41 -34.71 31.40
CA GLY A 10 65.13 -34.52 30.72
C GLY A 10 64.31 -33.44 31.39
N ALA A 11 64.13 -32.30 30.73
CA ALA A 11 63.17 -31.31 31.11
C ALA A 11 61.76 -31.77 30.67
N LEU A 12 60.95 -32.18 31.64
CA LEU A 12 59.51 -32.39 31.45
C LEU A 12 58.83 -31.05 31.24
N LEU A 13 58.46 -30.72 30.00
CA LEU A 13 57.54 -29.63 29.70
C LEU A 13 56.13 -30.05 30.12
N TRP A 14 55.65 -29.45 31.19
CA TRP A 14 54.23 -29.48 31.57
C TRP A 14 53.45 -28.63 30.55
N PHE A 15 52.78 -29.23 29.62
CA PHE A 15 51.72 -28.60 28.86
C PHE A 15 50.47 -28.55 29.72
N CYS A 16 50.21 -27.44 30.36
CA CYS A 16 48.89 -27.15 30.93
C CYS A 16 47.93 -26.93 29.75
N ALA A 17 47.20 -27.96 29.38
CA ALA A 17 46.03 -27.81 28.53
C ALA A 17 45.00 -27.01 29.32
N ILE A 18 44.90 -25.71 29.07
CA ILE A 18 43.73 -24.93 29.47
C ILE A 18 42.60 -25.39 28.52
N ALA A 19 41.89 -26.43 28.93
CA ALA A 19 40.59 -26.74 28.37
C ALA A 19 39.65 -25.64 28.85
N GLY A 20 39.58 -24.58 28.08
CA GLY A 20 38.49 -23.59 28.20
C GLY A 20 37.19 -24.37 28.00
N ALA A 21 36.45 -24.53 29.09
CA ALA A 21 35.09 -25.00 28.99
C ALA A 21 34.35 -24.02 28.06
N VAL A 22 34.09 -24.44 26.84
CA VAL A 22 33.12 -23.78 25.97
C VAL A 22 31.81 -23.95 26.72
N GLN A 23 31.43 -22.92 27.47
CA GLN A 23 30.11 -22.81 28.06
C GLN A 23 29.15 -22.83 26.88
N SER A 24 28.42 -23.92 26.67
CA SER A 24 27.30 -23.94 25.74
C SER A 24 26.34 -22.87 26.22
N GLN A 25 26.31 -21.73 25.52
CA GLN A 25 25.27 -20.75 25.79
C GLN A 25 23.93 -21.46 25.57
N ASP A 26 23.12 -21.43 26.61
CA ASP A 26 21.75 -21.95 26.50
C ASP A 26 20.95 -20.97 25.63
N TYR A 27 20.87 -21.26 24.35
CA TYR A 27 20.11 -20.49 23.38
C TYR A 27 18.59 -20.54 23.58
N THR A 28 18.14 -21.14 24.68
CA THR A 28 16.72 -21.10 25.08
C THR A 28 16.31 -19.75 25.69
N HIS A 29 17.27 -18.92 26.11
CA HIS A 29 17.05 -17.57 26.62
C HIS A 29 17.41 -16.53 25.55
N PHE A 30 16.49 -15.58 25.31
CA PHE A 30 16.74 -14.44 24.40
C PHE A 30 17.87 -13.58 24.95
N SER A 31 18.80 -13.18 24.10
CA SER A 31 19.95 -12.38 24.51
C SER A 31 19.61 -10.90 24.72
N THR A 32 18.52 -10.41 24.11
CA THR A 32 18.06 -9.03 24.17
C THR A 32 16.53 -8.92 24.16
N ASP A 33 16.01 -7.82 24.73
CA ASP A 33 14.57 -7.49 24.68
C ASP A 33 14.08 -7.30 23.24
N ASP A 34 14.95 -6.81 22.35
CA ASP A 34 14.63 -6.64 20.93
C ASP A 34 14.42 -7.98 20.22
N GLU A 35 15.29 -8.96 20.49
CA GLU A 35 15.13 -10.32 19.95
C GLU A 35 13.83 -10.96 20.43
N ALA A 36 13.53 -10.85 21.74
CA ALA A 36 12.29 -11.35 22.33
C ALA A 36 11.05 -10.71 21.67
N ASN A 37 11.09 -9.39 21.47
CA ASN A 37 10.02 -8.63 20.82
C ASN A 37 9.81 -9.07 19.35
N ASN A 38 10.89 -9.28 18.58
CA ASN A 38 10.81 -9.76 17.22
C ASN A 38 10.12 -11.12 17.13
N ILE A 39 10.51 -12.05 17.99
CA ILE A 39 9.94 -13.39 18.04
C ILE A 39 8.46 -13.34 18.45
N GLU A 40 8.12 -12.52 19.44
CA GLU A 40 6.73 -12.35 19.89
C GLU A 40 5.85 -11.79 18.77
N ILE A 41 6.28 -10.71 18.10
CA ILE A 41 5.55 -10.12 16.97
C ILE A 41 5.31 -11.19 15.91
N PHE A 42 6.37 -11.91 15.51
CA PHE A 42 6.28 -12.93 14.48
C PHE A 42 5.27 -14.02 14.83
N LYS A 43 5.38 -14.61 16.03
CA LYS A 43 4.47 -15.68 16.48
C LYS A 43 3.01 -15.24 16.52
N ARG A 44 2.76 -14.01 16.97
CA ARG A 44 1.40 -13.48 17.12
C ARG A 44 0.77 -13.10 15.80
N THR A 45 1.55 -12.57 14.86
CA THR A 45 0.99 -11.97 13.63
C THR A 45 1.10 -12.86 12.39
N SER A 46 1.98 -13.87 12.39
CA SER A 46 2.12 -14.82 11.26
C SER A 46 0.80 -15.53 10.89
N PRO A 47 -0.07 -15.94 11.83
CA PRO A 47 -1.35 -16.56 11.47
C PRO A 47 -2.28 -15.64 10.67
N SER A 48 -2.08 -14.33 10.77
CA SER A 48 -2.85 -13.34 10.03
C SER A 48 -2.34 -13.11 8.61
N VAL A 49 -1.13 -13.60 8.27
CA VAL A 49 -0.47 -13.34 7.00
C VAL A 49 -0.71 -14.49 6.05
N VAL A 50 -1.17 -14.18 4.84
CA VAL A 50 -1.59 -15.16 3.86
C VAL A 50 -0.77 -15.03 2.57
N ASN A 51 -0.59 -16.15 1.86
CA ASN A 51 -0.08 -16.12 0.49
C ASN A 51 -1.23 -15.86 -0.48
N ILE A 52 -0.96 -15.06 -1.50
CA ILE A 52 -1.88 -14.81 -2.61
C ILE A 52 -1.26 -15.30 -3.90
N THR A 53 -1.90 -16.26 -4.55
CA THR A 53 -1.51 -16.76 -5.87
C THR A 53 -2.47 -16.24 -6.93
N ASN A 54 -1.93 -15.49 -7.87
CA ASN A 54 -2.61 -15.05 -9.08
C ASN A 54 -2.44 -16.12 -10.16
N ALA A 55 -3.54 -16.70 -10.63
CA ALA A 55 -3.53 -17.72 -11.66
C ALA A 55 -4.28 -17.25 -12.91
N ARG A 56 -3.75 -17.63 -14.06
CA ARG A 56 -4.38 -17.40 -15.36
C ARG A 56 -4.90 -18.70 -15.92
N ARG A 57 -6.13 -18.69 -16.41
CA ARG A 57 -6.76 -19.83 -17.02
C ARG A 57 -6.34 -19.96 -18.50
N VAL A 58 -5.47 -20.91 -18.77
CA VAL A 58 -4.94 -21.15 -20.13
C VAL A 58 -5.65 -22.38 -20.75
N ARG A 59 -6.23 -22.20 -21.95
CA ARG A 59 -6.68 -23.31 -22.79
C ARG A 59 -5.55 -23.71 -23.72
N THR A 60 -5.01 -24.89 -23.53
CA THR A 60 -4.05 -25.47 -24.48
C THR A 60 -4.79 -26.17 -25.63
N PHE A 61 -4.25 -26.10 -26.83
CA PHE A 61 -4.88 -26.68 -28.03
C PHE A 61 -5.10 -28.19 -27.92
N TYR A 62 -4.38 -28.86 -26.99
CA TYR A 62 -4.42 -30.30 -26.76
C TYR A 62 -5.22 -30.71 -25.52
N SER A 63 -5.79 -29.81 -24.75
CA SER A 63 -6.57 -30.13 -23.58
C SER A 63 -7.91 -29.39 -23.62
N LEU A 64 -9.01 -30.15 -23.54
CA LEU A 64 -10.36 -29.62 -23.45
C LEU A 64 -10.63 -28.93 -22.09
N ASN A 65 -9.82 -29.21 -21.07
CA ASN A 65 -9.94 -28.61 -19.75
C ASN A 65 -8.94 -27.45 -19.61
N PRO A 66 -9.42 -26.25 -19.26
CA PRO A 66 -8.55 -25.12 -18.89
C PRO A 66 -7.65 -25.50 -17.71
N GLN A 67 -6.38 -25.15 -17.78
CA GLN A 67 -5.43 -25.30 -16.67
C GLN A 67 -5.16 -23.93 -16.06
N ASP A 68 -5.18 -23.86 -14.73
CA ASP A 68 -4.80 -22.67 -13.99
C ASP A 68 -3.26 -22.64 -13.89
N VAL A 69 -2.65 -21.66 -14.53
CA VAL A 69 -1.19 -21.47 -14.53
C VAL A 69 -0.87 -20.28 -13.62
N PRO A 70 -0.12 -20.48 -12.52
CA PRO A 70 0.34 -19.38 -11.68
C PRO A 70 1.12 -18.35 -12.51
N GLN A 71 0.76 -17.07 -12.38
CA GLN A 71 1.42 -15.96 -13.06
C GLN A 71 2.28 -15.11 -12.10
N GLY A 72 1.94 -15.15 -10.83
CA GLY A 72 2.63 -14.40 -9.79
C GLY A 72 2.09 -14.77 -8.41
N SER A 73 2.83 -14.39 -7.41
CA SER A 73 2.43 -14.51 -6.02
C SER A 73 2.75 -13.23 -5.25
N GLY A 74 2.01 -13.00 -4.22
CA GLY A 74 2.21 -11.91 -3.27
C GLY A 74 1.73 -12.33 -1.88
N THR A 75 1.66 -11.37 -1.02
CA THR A 75 1.18 -11.52 0.35
C THR A 75 -0.11 -10.73 0.54
N GLY A 76 -0.92 -11.17 1.48
CA GLY A 76 -2.03 -10.42 2.03
C GLY A 76 -2.10 -10.64 3.53
N PHE A 77 -3.08 -10.04 4.16
CA PHE A 77 -3.35 -10.28 5.57
C PHE A 77 -4.85 -10.24 5.86
N VAL A 78 -5.25 -10.98 6.88
CA VAL A 78 -6.61 -11.05 7.36
C VAL A 78 -7.00 -9.71 7.96
N TRP A 79 -8.07 -9.09 7.41
CA TRP A 79 -8.60 -7.82 7.87
C TRP A 79 -9.61 -7.98 9.00
N ASP A 80 -10.48 -8.96 8.86
CA ASP A 80 -11.53 -9.26 9.83
C ASP A 80 -11.84 -10.77 9.91
N THR A 81 -12.68 -11.14 10.85
CA THR A 81 -13.14 -12.52 11.05
C THR A 81 -14.17 -12.97 10.02
N GLN A 82 -14.63 -12.08 9.15
CA GLN A 82 -15.57 -12.41 8.08
C GLN A 82 -14.86 -12.96 6.83
N GLY A 83 -13.54 -12.96 6.78
CA GLY A 83 -12.74 -13.47 5.66
C GLY A 83 -12.36 -12.42 4.63
N HIS A 84 -12.37 -11.15 4.99
CA HIS A 84 -11.79 -10.11 4.15
C HIS A 84 -10.27 -10.13 4.27
N ILE A 85 -9.59 -10.14 3.12
CA ILE A 85 -8.13 -10.14 2.99
C ILE A 85 -7.71 -8.86 2.29
N VAL A 86 -6.78 -8.13 2.87
CA VAL A 86 -6.18 -6.94 2.25
C VAL A 86 -4.87 -7.32 1.59
N THR A 87 -4.64 -6.76 0.40
CA THR A 87 -3.41 -6.91 -0.38
C THR A 87 -3.20 -5.71 -1.31
N ASN A 88 -2.11 -5.71 -2.09
CA ASN A 88 -1.95 -4.74 -3.16
C ASN A 88 -2.79 -5.07 -4.40
N PHE A 89 -3.21 -4.02 -5.11
CA PHE A 89 -3.93 -4.18 -6.37
C PHE A 89 -3.06 -4.87 -7.43
N HIS A 90 -1.77 -4.50 -7.55
CA HIS A 90 -0.87 -5.11 -8.54
C HIS A 90 -0.67 -6.62 -8.35
N VAL A 91 -0.87 -7.16 -7.13
CA VAL A 91 -0.80 -8.60 -6.85
C VAL A 91 -1.95 -9.37 -7.52
N VAL A 92 -3.13 -8.75 -7.61
CA VAL A 92 -4.35 -9.40 -8.10
C VAL A 92 -4.79 -8.91 -9.48
N GLN A 93 -4.15 -7.88 -10.02
CA GLN A 93 -4.51 -7.37 -11.35
C GLN A 93 -4.33 -8.44 -12.42
N GLN A 94 -5.25 -8.48 -13.40
CA GLN A 94 -5.23 -9.41 -14.54
C GLN A 94 -5.33 -10.90 -14.15
N ALA A 95 -5.70 -11.24 -12.91
CA ALA A 95 -5.96 -12.60 -12.50
C ALA A 95 -7.29 -13.10 -13.06
N ASP A 96 -7.31 -14.29 -13.65
CA ASP A 96 -8.55 -15.00 -13.97
C ASP A 96 -9.09 -15.73 -12.72
N ARG A 97 -8.19 -16.08 -11.79
CA ARG A 97 -8.47 -16.74 -10.51
C ARG A 97 -7.46 -16.29 -9.46
N VAL A 98 -7.93 -16.01 -8.27
CA VAL A 98 -7.10 -15.67 -7.11
C VAL A 98 -7.28 -16.74 -6.05
N LEU A 99 -6.17 -17.26 -5.55
CA LEU A 99 -6.14 -18.24 -4.46
C LEU A 99 -5.47 -17.60 -3.24
N VAL A 100 -6.05 -17.81 -2.07
CA VAL A 100 -5.50 -17.40 -0.77
C VAL A 100 -5.13 -18.65 0.00
N THR A 101 -3.87 -18.76 0.40
CA THR A 101 -3.37 -19.87 1.24
C THR A 101 -3.02 -19.33 2.62
N LEU A 102 -3.66 -19.89 3.65
CA LEU A 102 -3.39 -19.56 5.05
C LEU A 102 -2.09 -20.21 5.53
N GLN A 103 -1.63 -19.82 6.72
CA GLN A 103 -0.39 -20.35 7.30
C GLN A 103 -0.39 -21.87 7.52
N ASP A 104 -1.54 -22.46 7.80
CA ASP A 104 -1.71 -23.91 7.97
C ASP A 104 -1.76 -24.70 6.66
N GLY A 105 -1.63 -24.02 5.51
CA GLY A 105 -1.66 -24.60 4.17
C GLY A 105 -3.05 -24.75 3.57
N MET A 106 -4.13 -24.38 4.28
CA MET A 106 -5.48 -24.36 3.69
C MET A 106 -5.58 -23.30 2.60
N THR A 107 -6.12 -23.68 1.45
CA THR A 107 -6.24 -22.81 0.28
C THR A 107 -7.69 -22.59 -0.09
N PHE A 108 -8.05 -21.34 -0.34
CA PHE A 108 -9.41 -20.88 -0.67
C PHE A 108 -9.41 -20.13 -2.00
N ASP A 109 -10.50 -20.30 -2.75
CA ASP A 109 -10.80 -19.37 -3.82
C ASP A 109 -11.17 -18.00 -3.23
N ALA A 110 -10.58 -16.96 -3.77
CA ALA A 110 -10.84 -15.60 -3.32
C ALA A 110 -11.55 -14.77 -4.40
N VAL A 111 -12.55 -14.02 -3.98
CA VAL A 111 -13.30 -13.13 -4.87
C VAL A 111 -12.93 -11.68 -4.56
N PRO A 112 -12.57 -10.86 -5.56
CA PRO A 112 -12.39 -9.43 -5.34
C PRO A 112 -13.68 -8.77 -4.84
N VAL A 113 -13.63 -8.11 -3.68
CA VAL A 113 -14.72 -7.32 -3.12
C VAL A 113 -14.66 -5.89 -3.61
N GLY A 114 -13.45 -5.32 -3.64
CA GLY A 114 -13.22 -3.98 -4.12
C GLY A 114 -11.76 -3.70 -4.39
N VAL A 115 -11.50 -2.73 -5.26
CA VAL A 115 -10.14 -2.35 -5.65
C VAL A 115 -9.96 -0.83 -5.68
N ALA A 116 -8.77 -0.37 -5.34
CA ALA A 116 -8.33 1.02 -5.41
C ALA A 116 -6.99 1.12 -6.16
N PRO A 117 -7.00 1.07 -7.50
CA PRO A 117 -5.78 0.99 -8.31
C PRO A 117 -4.83 2.18 -8.12
N ASN A 118 -5.37 3.38 -7.85
CA ASN A 118 -4.59 4.59 -7.62
C ASN A 118 -3.84 4.58 -6.28
N HIS A 119 -4.29 3.77 -5.33
CA HIS A 119 -3.68 3.57 -4.01
C HIS A 119 -3.00 2.20 -3.88
N ASP A 120 -2.99 1.43 -4.98
CA ASP A 120 -2.44 0.06 -5.02
C ASP A 120 -2.99 -0.85 -3.90
N LEU A 121 -4.29 -0.76 -3.60
CA LEU A 121 -4.98 -1.58 -2.61
C LEU A 121 -6.08 -2.43 -3.25
N ALA A 122 -6.28 -3.62 -2.70
CA ALA A 122 -7.38 -4.52 -3.04
C ALA A 122 -7.89 -5.24 -1.80
N VAL A 123 -9.19 -5.53 -1.78
CA VAL A 123 -9.84 -6.37 -0.79
C VAL A 123 -10.40 -7.60 -1.48
N LEU A 124 -10.04 -8.76 -0.96
CA LEU A 124 -10.55 -10.06 -1.38
C LEU A 124 -11.45 -10.62 -0.29
N LYS A 125 -12.36 -11.52 -0.67
CA LYS A 125 -13.20 -12.30 0.25
C LYS A 125 -12.92 -13.79 0.04
N ILE A 126 -12.68 -14.49 1.13
CA ILE A 126 -12.66 -15.96 1.19
C ILE A 126 -13.82 -16.47 2.00
N GLU A 127 -14.38 -17.61 1.58
CA GLU A 127 -15.37 -18.35 2.36
C GLU A 127 -14.61 -19.37 3.22
N ALA A 128 -14.32 -18.98 4.45
CA ALA A 128 -13.52 -19.76 5.41
C ALA A 128 -14.42 -20.24 6.59
N ASP A 129 -15.56 -20.82 6.26
CA ASP A 129 -16.48 -21.37 7.27
C ASP A 129 -15.74 -22.41 8.13
N ASN A 130 -15.87 -22.28 9.45
CA ASN A 130 -15.23 -23.14 10.45
C ASN A 130 -13.70 -23.02 10.56
N VAL A 131 -13.10 -21.95 10.03
CA VAL A 131 -11.69 -21.60 10.23
C VAL A 131 -11.61 -20.36 11.11
N GLU A 132 -10.81 -20.42 12.17
CA GLU A 132 -10.56 -19.28 13.02
C GLU A 132 -9.56 -18.35 12.33
N LEU A 133 -10.06 -17.22 11.85
CA LEU A 133 -9.22 -16.19 11.23
C LEU A 133 -8.76 -15.19 12.30
N THR A 134 -7.47 -14.88 12.30
CA THR A 134 -6.86 -13.92 13.22
C THR A 134 -6.60 -12.60 12.48
N PRO A 135 -7.39 -11.52 12.71
CA PRO A 135 -7.15 -10.24 12.05
C PRO A 135 -5.87 -9.56 12.56
N ILE A 136 -5.22 -8.78 11.68
CA ILE A 136 -4.17 -7.84 12.09
C ILE A 136 -4.81 -6.68 12.86
N VAL A 137 -4.16 -6.27 13.95
CA VAL A 137 -4.60 -5.12 14.75
C VAL A 137 -4.27 -3.83 13.98
N PRO A 138 -5.25 -2.98 13.66
CA PRO A 138 -4.98 -1.69 13.03
C PRO A 138 -4.21 -0.76 13.95
N GLY A 139 -3.17 -0.09 13.42
CA GLY A 139 -2.42 0.94 14.12
C GLY A 139 -2.65 2.32 13.52
N ASP A 140 -1.96 3.32 14.07
CA ASP A 140 -1.99 4.71 13.63
C ASP A 140 -0.65 5.12 13.02
N SER A 141 -0.61 5.27 11.70
CA SER A 141 0.61 5.67 10.97
C SER A 141 0.99 7.15 11.17
N SER A 142 0.09 7.99 11.69
CA SER A 142 0.41 9.40 12.00
C SER A 142 1.37 9.55 13.18
N LEU A 143 1.49 8.51 14.01
CA LEU A 143 2.41 8.46 15.15
C LEU A 143 3.82 8.00 14.78
N LEU A 144 4.06 7.70 13.50
CA LEU A 144 5.38 7.27 13.04
C LEU A 144 6.36 8.44 13.05
N GLU A 145 7.59 8.12 13.41
CA GLU A 145 8.76 9.00 13.36
C GLU A 145 9.92 8.25 12.70
N VAL A 146 10.78 8.97 12.01
CA VAL A 146 12.01 8.41 11.44
C VAL A 146 12.86 7.78 12.55
N GLY A 147 13.31 6.55 12.31
CA GLY A 147 14.06 5.75 13.29
C GLY A 147 13.19 4.79 14.11
N ARG A 148 11.85 4.86 14.06
CA ARG A 148 11.00 3.85 14.70
C ARG A 148 11.17 2.50 14.02
N LYS A 149 11.29 1.44 14.83
CA LYS A 149 11.36 0.06 14.37
C LYS A 149 10.08 -0.32 13.61
N VAL A 150 10.27 -0.99 12.49
CA VAL A 150 9.20 -1.63 11.73
C VAL A 150 9.57 -3.06 11.35
N VAL A 151 8.54 -3.88 11.21
CA VAL A 151 8.65 -5.30 10.86
C VAL A 151 7.78 -5.56 9.64
N ALA A 152 8.39 -5.97 8.54
CA ALA A 152 7.66 -6.39 7.34
C ALA A 152 7.52 -7.91 7.35
N ILE A 153 6.28 -8.40 7.17
CA ILE A 153 5.99 -9.82 7.12
C ILE A 153 5.41 -10.16 5.76
N GLY A 154 5.81 -11.33 5.22
CA GLY A 154 5.32 -11.84 3.95
C GLY A 154 5.29 -13.36 3.90
N ASN A 155 4.52 -13.88 2.94
CA ASN A 155 4.45 -15.31 2.63
C ASN A 155 4.60 -15.51 1.11
N PRO A 156 5.82 -15.33 0.56
CA PRO A 156 6.03 -15.24 -0.89
C PRO A 156 5.72 -16.53 -1.66
N PHE A 157 5.81 -17.67 -1.00
CA PHE A 157 5.71 -18.98 -1.67
C PHE A 157 4.60 -19.87 -1.12
N GLY A 158 3.82 -19.38 -0.13
CA GLY A 158 2.78 -20.19 0.51
C GLY A 158 3.32 -21.35 1.37
N LEU A 159 4.63 -21.41 1.58
CA LEU A 159 5.28 -22.44 2.37
C LEU A 159 5.54 -21.95 3.80
N ASP A 160 6.29 -20.86 3.92
CA ASP A 160 6.68 -20.28 5.20
C ASP A 160 6.55 -18.77 5.19
N THR A 161 6.05 -18.25 6.29
CA THR A 161 6.02 -16.80 6.54
C THR A 161 7.43 -16.29 6.82
N THR A 162 7.81 -15.22 6.16
CA THR A 162 9.12 -14.56 6.33
C THR A 162 8.97 -13.22 7.02
N MET A 163 9.97 -12.84 7.79
CA MET A 163 10.03 -11.56 8.49
C MET A 163 11.31 -10.82 8.17
N THR A 164 11.19 -9.51 7.92
CA THR A 164 12.34 -8.59 7.85
C THR A 164 12.13 -7.44 8.81
N VAL A 165 13.21 -6.98 9.45
CA VAL A 165 13.18 -5.91 10.43
C VAL A 165 14.00 -4.74 9.91
N GLY A 166 13.52 -3.55 10.14
CA GLY A 166 14.18 -2.30 9.80
C GLY A 166 13.60 -1.14 10.59
N VAL A 167 13.81 0.06 10.08
CA VAL A 167 13.29 1.29 10.66
C VAL A 167 12.52 2.11 9.61
N VAL A 168 11.72 3.04 10.07
CA VAL A 168 11.19 4.12 9.24
C VAL A 168 12.36 4.99 8.79
N SER A 169 12.68 5.00 7.50
CA SER A 169 13.78 5.77 6.94
C SER A 169 13.37 7.18 6.53
N ALA A 170 12.12 7.35 6.08
CA ALA A 170 11.52 8.65 5.76
C ALA A 170 9.98 8.55 5.75
N LEU A 171 9.32 9.68 5.84
CA LEU A 171 7.88 9.86 5.74
C LEU A 171 7.53 10.90 4.66
N GLY A 172 6.27 10.93 4.22
CA GLY A 172 5.80 11.92 3.25
C GLY A 172 6.41 11.77 1.86
N ARG A 173 6.82 10.56 1.47
CA ARG A 173 7.31 10.29 0.12
C ARG A 173 6.17 10.05 -0.86
N GLU A 174 6.48 10.18 -2.15
CA GLU A 174 5.57 9.86 -3.24
C GLU A 174 6.16 8.79 -4.14
N ILE A 175 5.33 7.84 -4.56
CA ILE A 175 5.67 6.81 -5.54
C ILE A 175 4.62 6.76 -6.64
N ASP A 176 4.96 6.18 -7.79
CA ASP A 176 4.00 5.96 -8.86
C ASP A 176 3.19 4.69 -8.60
N SER A 177 1.86 4.77 -8.67
CA SER A 177 0.98 3.61 -8.70
C SER A 177 1.06 2.90 -10.06
N VAL A 178 0.42 1.72 -10.16
CA VAL A 178 0.27 0.99 -11.43
C VAL A 178 -0.51 1.79 -12.49
N THR A 179 -1.32 2.75 -12.08
CA THR A 179 -2.06 3.67 -12.96
C THR A 179 -1.25 4.90 -13.36
N ARG A 180 0.01 5.01 -12.91
CA ARG A 180 0.91 6.18 -13.06
C ARG A 180 0.40 7.43 -12.32
N ARG A 181 -0.53 7.29 -11.38
CA ARG A 181 -0.87 8.34 -10.41
C ARG A 181 0.04 8.24 -9.21
N LYS A 182 0.25 9.37 -8.53
CA LYS A 182 1.07 9.40 -7.31
C LYS A 182 0.30 8.80 -6.14
N ILE A 183 0.97 7.91 -5.40
CA ILE A 183 0.58 7.52 -4.05
C ILE A 183 1.39 8.40 -3.13
N SER A 184 0.72 9.30 -2.42
CA SER A 184 1.36 10.25 -1.50
C SER A 184 1.50 9.66 -0.10
N ASP A 185 2.32 10.33 0.73
CA ASP A 185 2.54 10.01 2.14
C ASP A 185 3.11 8.62 2.44
N VAL A 186 3.68 7.92 1.44
CA VAL A 186 4.21 6.57 1.67
C VAL A 186 5.36 6.58 2.69
N ILE A 187 5.40 5.50 3.46
CA ILE A 187 6.45 5.21 4.44
C ILE A 187 7.63 4.61 3.70
N GLN A 188 8.82 5.20 3.85
CA GLN A 188 10.07 4.59 3.40
C GLN A 188 10.70 3.80 4.54
N THR A 189 11.18 2.58 4.25
CA THR A 189 11.86 1.71 5.23
C THR A 189 13.08 1.03 4.61
N ASP A 190 14.04 0.66 5.44
CA ASP A 190 15.18 -0.20 5.09
C ASP A 190 14.92 -1.67 5.40
N ALA A 191 13.79 -2.01 6.05
CA ALA A 191 13.32 -3.39 6.10
C ALA A 191 13.29 -3.95 4.68
N ALA A 192 13.84 -5.16 4.47
CA ALA A 192 13.98 -5.70 3.13
C ALA A 192 12.59 -6.02 2.53
N ILE A 193 12.14 -5.18 1.59
CA ILE A 193 10.96 -5.42 0.77
C ILE A 193 11.43 -6.06 -0.53
N ASN A 194 10.86 -7.22 -0.88
CA ASN A 194 11.19 -8.00 -2.08
C ASN A 194 9.90 -8.47 -2.75
N PRO A 195 9.96 -8.86 -4.04
CA PRO A 195 8.84 -9.55 -4.66
C PRO A 195 8.39 -10.74 -3.80
N GLY A 196 7.12 -10.73 -3.45
CA GLY A 196 6.49 -11.75 -2.59
C GLY A 196 6.07 -11.26 -1.22
N ASN A 197 6.70 -10.22 -0.61
CA ASN A 197 6.12 -9.59 0.57
C ASN A 197 5.27 -8.34 0.26
N SER A 198 5.13 -7.97 -1.02
CA SER A 198 4.15 -6.96 -1.47
C SER A 198 2.73 -7.39 -1.12
N GLY A 199 1.94 -6.46 -0.57
CA GLY A 199 0.60 -6.69 -0.04
C GLY A 199 0.58 -7.19 1.41
N GLY A 200 1.72 -7.59 1.96
CA GLY A 200 1.87 -7.97 3.36
C GLY A 200 1.91 -6.77 4.31
N PRO A 201 1.69 -6.99 5.61
CA PRO A 201 1.68 -5.93 6.61
C PRO A 201 3.10 -5.42 6.91
N LEU A 202 3.20 -4.10 7.12
CA LEU A 202 4.27 -3.44 7.84
C LEU A 202 3.76 -3.13 9.26
N LEU A 203 4.44 -3.64 10.27
CA LEU A 203 4.01 -3.59 11.67
C LEU A 203 4.97 -2.74 12.51
N ASN A 204 4.47 -2.15 13.59
CA ASN A 204 5.28 -1.51 14.62
C ASN A 204 5.80 -2.52 15.68
N SER A 205 6.50 -2.03 16.69
CA SER A 205 7.02 -2.84 17.80
C SER A 205 5.93 -3.49 18.68
N LEU A 206 4.70 -3.07 18.55
CA LEU A 206 3.54 -3.68 19.21
C LEU A 206 2.84 -4.72 18.33
N GLY A 207 3.31 -4.93 17.09
CA GLY A 207 2.66 -5.81 16.11
C GLY A 207 1.37 -5.23 15.54
N GLU A 208 1.18 -3.92 15.58
CA GLU A 208 0.06 -3.21 14.99
C GLU A 208 0.40 -2.77 13.56
N LEU A 209 -0.59 -2.77 12.68
CA LEU A 209 -0.44 -2.36 11.29
C LEU A 209 -0.07 -0.87 11.19
N VAL A 210 1.07 -0.54 10.62
CA VAL A 210 1.46 0.83 10.30
C VAL A 210 1.53 1.08 8.79
N GLY A 211 1.50 0.03 7.97
CA GLY A 211 1.43 0.16 6.52
C GLY A 211 1.25 -1.17 5.80
N VAL A 212 1.08 -1.09 4.48
CA VAL A 212 1.04 -2.23 3.55
C VAL A 212 2.25 -2.14 2.62
N ASN A 213 3.11 -3.15 2.65
CA ASN A 213 4.31 -3.20 1.80
C ASN A 213 3.89 -3.18 0.33
N THR A 214 4.47 -2.30 -0.51
CA THR A 214 4.01 -2.18 -1.90
C THR A 214 5.15 -2.24 -2.91
N ALA A 215 6.07 -1.31 -2.90
CA ALA A 215 7.05 -1.14 -3.96
C ALA A 215 8.47 -1.13 -3.43
N ILE A 216 9.42 -1.43 -4.32
CA ILE A 216 10.85 -1.22 -4.10
C ILE A 216 11.38 -0.25 -5.14
N TYR A 217 12.29 0.63 -4.74
CA TYR A 217 13.11 1.37 -5.69
C TYR A 217 14.36 0.54 -5.97
N SER A 218 14.36 -0.23 -7.06
CA SER A 218 15.47 -1.13 -7.36
C SER A 218 15.72 -1.27 -8.86
N PRO A 219 16.90 -0.91 -9.36
CA PRO A 219 17.30 -1.17 -10.74
C PRO A 219 17.45 -2.67 -11.06
N SER A 220 17.67 -3.51 -10.04
CA SER A 220 17.92 -4.95 -10.19
C SER A 220 16.70 -5.83 -9.86
N GLY A 221 15.60 -5.26 -9.37
CA GLY A 221 14.39 -5.98 -8.97
C GLY A 221 14.44 -6.61 -7.57
N GLY A 222 15.56 -6.51 -6.85
CA GLY A 222 15.69 -6.94 -5.44
C GLY A 222 15.82 -5.75 -4.48
N SER A 223 15.66 -5.96 -3.18
CA SER A 223 15.81 -4.90 -2.18
C SER A 223 17.20 -4.25 -2.26
N SER A 224 17.21 -2.93 -2.35
CA SER A 224 18.42 -2.09 -2.27
C SER A 224 18.49 -1.30 -0.94
N GLY A 225 17.74 -1.71 0.07
CA GLY A 225 17.58 -0.96 1.33
C GLY A 225 16.60 0.22 1.22
N ILE A 226 15.80 0.28 0.15
CA ILE A 226 14.75 1.28 -0.05
C ILE A 226 13.45 0.54 -0.39
N GLY A 227 12.59 0.38 0.61
CA GLY A 227 11.25 -0.16 0.49
C GLY A 227 10.21 0.92 0.80
N PHE A 228 8.99 0.74 0.27
CA PHE A 228 7.87 1.63 0.51
C PHE A 228 6.66 0.87 1.00
N ALA A 229 5.87 1.52 1.86
CA ALA A 229 4.59 1.00 2.33
C ALA A 229 3.52 2.07 2.31
N ILE A 230 2.29 1.66 1.97
CA ILE A 230 1.09 2.50 2.03
C ILE A 230 0.72 2.68 3.50
N PRO A 231 0.53 3.91 4.00
CA PRO A 231 0.26 4.15 5.43
C PRO A 231 -1.02 3.48 5.92
N ALA A 232 -1.02 2.98 7.16
CA ALA A 232 -2.19 2.33 7.77
C ALA A 232 -3.40 3.26 7.83
N ASN A 233 -3.23 4.56 8.04
CA ASN A 233 -4.36 5.50 8.05
C ASN A 233 -5.06 5.57 6.67
N THR A 234 -4.29 5.47 5.57
CA THR A 234 -4.86 5.33 4.23
C THR A 234 -5.60 4.01 4.06
N VAL A 235 -5.03 2.90 4.55
CA VAL A 235 -5.67 1.57 4.51
C VAL A 235 -6.96 1.57 5.33
N ASN A 236 -6.93 2.08 6.57
CA ASN A 236 -8.08 2.18 7.48
C ASN A 236 -9.22 3.04 6.92
N ARG A 237 -8.91 4.00 6.06
CA ARG A 237 -9.91 4.82 5.35
C ARG A 237 -10.51 4.08 4.16
N ILE A 238 -9.67 3.46 3.34
CA ILE A 238 -10.07 2.90 2.03
C ILE A 238 -10.73 1.52 2.17
N VAL A 239 -10.19 0.63 3.00
CA VAL A 239 -10.65 -0.76 3.06
C VAL A 239 -12.14 -0.89 3.43
N PRO A 240 -12.69 -0.15 4.42
CA PRO A 240 -14.13 -0.19 4.70
C PRO A 240 -14.99 0.23 3.51
N GLU A 241 -14.55 1.22 2.72
CA GLU A 241 -15.27 1.64 1.52
C GLU A 241 -15.23 0.58 0.42
N LEU A 242 -14.08 -0.10 0.26
CA LEU A 242 -13.98 -1.23 -0.68
C LEU A 242 -14.88 -2.39 -0.27
N ILE A 243 -14.98 -2.69 1.02
CA ILE A 243 -15.88 -3.74 1.53
C ILE A 243 -17.33 -3.37 1.29
N GLN A 244 -17.72 -2.14 1.58
CA GLN A 244 -19.12 -1.72 1.53
C GLN A 244 -19.61 -1.39 0.12
N PHE A 245 -18.77 -0.77 -0.71
CA PHE A 245 -19.17 -0.20 -2.00
C PHE A 245 -18.41 -0.77 -3.21
N GLY A 246 -17.40 -1.61 -3.00
CA GLY A 246 -16.52 -2.14 -4.04
C GLY A 246 -15.52 -1.12 -4.62
N ARG A 247 -15.59 0.14 -4.20
CA ARG A 247 -14.76 1.26 -4.68
C ARG A 247 -14.67 2.37 -3.66
N ILE A 248 -13.69 3.25 -3.82
CA ILE A 248 -13.60 4.50 -3.03
C ILE A 248 -14.80 5.39 -3.38
N GLN A 249 -15.42 5.98 -2.37
CA GLN A 249 -16.49 6.97 -2.51
C GLN A 249 -15.87 8.37 -2.65
N THR A 250 -15.31 8.66 -3.84
CA THR A 250 -14.73 9.98 -4.10
C THR A 250 -15.84 11.03 -4.10
N PRO A 251 -15.79 12.03 -3.22
CA PRO A 251 -16.79 13.08 -3.18
C PRO A 251 -16.73 13.95 -4.43
N ILE A 252 -17.79 14.70 -4.68
CA ILE A 252 -17.90 15.59 -5.84
C ILE A 252 -18.05 17.06 -5.42
N LEU A 253 -17.55 17.95 -6.27
CA LEU A 253 -17.70 19.41 -6.10
C LEU A 253 -19.07 19.94 -6.54
N GLY A 254 -19.92 19.11 -7.10
CA GLY A 254 -21.21 19.58 -7.66
C GLY A 254 -21.06 20.33 -8.99
N ILE A 255 -20.07 19.98 -9.78
CA ILE A 255 -19.80 20.50 -11.14
C ILE A 255 -19.67 19.35 -12.14
N ASN A 256 -19.93 19.65 -13.40
CA ASN A 256 -19.61 18.77 -14.53
C ASN A 256 -18.34 19.26 -15.22
N LEU A 257 -17.48 18.31 -15.62
CA LEU A 257 -16.22 18.58 -16.28
C LEU A 257 -16.39 18.51 -17.81
N LEU A 258 -15.57 19.28 -18.52
CA LEU A 258 -15.57 19.29 -19.99
C LEU A 258 -15.04 17.93 -20.51
N PRO A 259 -15.82 17.18 -21.30
CA PRO A 259 -15.31 15.99 -21.97
C PRO A 259 -14.10 16.30 -22.87
N GLN A 260 -13.10 15.40 -22.90
CA GLN A 260 -11.86 15.62 -23.64
C GLN A 260 -11.12 16.92 -23.28
N ALA A 261 -11.20 17.33 -22.04
CA ALA A 261 -10.67 18.60 -21.55
C ALA A 261 -9.18 18.81 -21.88
N GLU A 262 -8.37 17.75 -21.91
CA GLU A 262 -6.94 17.83 -22.28
C GLU A 262 -6.75 18.44 -23.68
N TYR A 263 -7.57 18.05 -24.66
CA TYR A 263 -7.53 18.63 -26.00
C TYR A 263 -7.82 20.13 -25.98
N TYR A 264 -8.88 20.56 -25.29
CA TYR A 264 -9.27 21.95 -25.22
C TYR A 264 -8.31 22.79 -24.38
N ARG A 265 -7.74 22.25 -23.28
CA ARG A 265 -6.72 22.93 -22.50
C ARG A 265 -5.49 23.26 -23.34
N ARG A 266 -5.01 22.30 -24.15
CA ARG A 266 -3.90 22.52 -25.08
C ARG A 266 -4.25 23.56 -26.16
N LEU A 267 -5.42 23.46 -26.75
CA LEU A 267 -5.89 24.38 -27.80
C LEU A 267 -6.02 25.81 -27.28
N TRP A 268 -6.59 25.99 -26.10
CA TRP A 268 -6.83 27.31 -25.52
C TRP A 268 -5.70 27.79 -24.60
N LYS A 269 -4.66 27.00 -24.43
CA LYS A 269 -3.50 27.27 -23.52
C LYS A 269 -3.97 27.57 -22.09
N ILE A 270 -4.86 26.74 -21.57
CA ILE A 270 -5.42 26.85 -20.23
C ILE A 270 -4.69 25.88 -19.31
N ASP A 271 -4.25 26.39 -18.16
CA ASP A 271 -3.76 25.60 -17.03
C ASP A 271 -4.87 25.59 -15.95
N GLY A 272 -5.32 24.40 -15.57
CA GLY A 272 -6.43 24.20 -14.64
C GLY A 272 -7.57 23.34 -15.22
N VAL A 273 -8.61 23.13 -14.40
CA VAL A 273 -9.79 22.33 -14.75
C VAL A 273 -10.94 23.21 -15.22
N ILE A 274 -11.42 22.96 -16.44
CA ILE A 274 -12.49 23.73 -17.06
C ILE A 274 -13.85 23.23 -16.55
N VAL A 275 -14.62 24.11 -15.91
CA VAL A 275 -15.99 23.82 -15.51
C VAL A 275 -16.90 23.87 -16.74
N LEU A 276 -17.53 22.72 -17.08
CA LEU A 276 -18.50 22.66 -18.16
C LEU A 276 -19.80 23.36 -17.75
N ASP A 277 -20.35 22.92 -16.64
CA ASP A 277 -21.49 23.53 -15.98
C ASP A 277 -21.51 23.16 -14.47
N THR A 278 -22.44 23.75 -13.72
CA THR A 278 -22.71 23.42 -12.31
C THR A 278 -23.95 22.55 -12.23
N ILE A 279 -23.99 21.64 -11.25
CA ILE A 279 -25.21 20.86 -10.98
C ILE A 279 -26.31 21.82 -10.50
N ALA A 280 -27.48 21.75 -11.16
CA ALA A 280 -28.62 22.62 -10.87
C ALA A 280 -29.07 22.50 -9.41
N GLY A 281 -29.24 23.65 -8.73
CA GLY A 281 -29.55 23.72 -7.30
C GLY A 281 -28.39 23.38 -6.35
N GLY A 282 -27.22 23.05 -6.91
CA GLY A 282 -26.00 22.76 -6.16
C GLY A 282 -25.38 24.01 -5.50
N GLU A 283 -24.47 23.79 -4.54
CA GLU A 283 -23.80 24.88 -3.85
C GLU A 283 -22.93 25.74 -4.80
N PRO A 284 -22.16 25.15 -5.76
CA PRO A 284 -21.39 25.93 -6.73
C PRO A 284 -22.26 26.94 -7.53
N GLU A 285 -23.45 26.51 -7.96
CA GLU A 285 -24.37 27.40 -8.69
C GLU A 285 -24.85 28.56 -7.81
N ARG A 286 -25.26 28.26 -6.58
CA ARG A 286 -25.72 29.28 -5.58
C ARG A 286 -24.64 30.30 -5.25
N LEU A 287 -23.38 29.87 -5.20
CA LEU A 287 -22.21 30.71 -4.96
C LEU A 287 -21.79 31.52 -6.21
N GLY A 288 -22.44 31.28 -7.36
CA GLY A 288 -22.20 32.04 -8.60
C GLY A 288 -21.02 31.50 -9.42
N MET A 289 -20.61 30.25 -9.22
CA MET A 289 -19.69 29.55 -10.12
C MET A 289 -20.37 29.36 -11.50
N ARG A 290 -19.63 29.50 -12.57
CA ARG A 290 -20.16 29.48 -13.93
C ARG A 290 -19.39 28.51 -14.82
N GLY A 291 -20.12 27.73 -15.59
CA GLY A 291 -19.56 26.88 -16.64
C GLY A 291 -19.37 27.60 -17.97
N LEU A 292 -19.07 26.82 -19.00
CA LEU A 292 -18.96 27.26 -20.37
C LEU A 292 -20.31 27.79 -20.88
N THR A 293 -20.29 28.90 -21.61
CA THR A 293 -21.49 29.44 -22.25
C THR A 293 -21.25 29.66 -23.75
N ARG A 294 -22.30 29.41 -24.57
CA ARG A 294 -22.30 29.81 -25.98
C ARG A 294 -22.81 31.24 -26.06
N VAL A 295 -22.04 32.07 -26.74
CA VAL A 295 -22.42 33.47 -27.04
C VAL A 295 -22.77 33.59 -28.53
N ASP A 296 -23.36 34.73 -28.91
CA ASP A 296 -23.76 35.02 -30.25
C ASP A 296 -22.65 34.76 -31.29
N GLY A 297 -23.03 34.15 -32.44
CA GLY A 297 -22.06 33.71 -33.45
C GLY A 297 -21.39 32.37 -33.18
N GLY A 298 -21.88 31.58 -32.22
CA GLY A 298 -21.38 30.22 -31.93
C GLY A 298 -20.05 30.18 -31.20
N ARG A 299 -19.56 31.31 -30.72
CA ARG A 299 -18.33 31.41 -29.93
C ARG A 299 -18.57 30.86 -28.52
N ILE A 300 -17.54 30.22 -27.97
CA ILE A 300 -17.54 29.70 -26.60
C ILE A 300 -16.90 30.77 -25.66
N ARG A 301 -17.61 31.12 -24.62
CA ARG A 301 -17.07 31.89 -23.51
C ARG A 301 -16.74 30.96 -22.36
N LEU A 302 -15.49 31.02 -21.89
CA LEU A 302 -15.06 30.31 -20.71
C LEU A 302 -15.74 30.86 -19.45
N GLY A 303 -16.20 29.95 -18.60
CA GLY A 303 -16.61 30.25 -17.24
C GLY A 303 -15.43 30.18 -16.28
N ASP A 304 -15.63 29.49 -15.18
CA ASP A 304 -14.60 29.27 -14.19
C ASP A 304 -13.62 28.17 -14.64
N VAL A 305 -12.34 28.39 -14.39
CA VAL A 305 -11.27 27.41 -14.50
C VAL A 305 -10.70 27.21 -13.11
N ILE A 306 -10.84 26.02 -12.54
CA ILE A 306 -10.28 25.68 -11.22
C ILE A 306 -8.76 25.61 -11.35
N VAL A 307 -8.05 26.35 -10.50
CA VAL A 307 -6.57 26.44 -10.50
C VAL A 307 -5.96 26.01 -9.16
N ARG A 308 -6.77 25.96 -8.08
CA ARG A 308 -6.31 25.52 -6.76
C ARG A 308 -7.50 25.01 -5.93
N LEU A 309 -7.22 24.03 -5.10
CA LEU A 309 -8.13 23.52 -4.06
C LEU A 309 -7.37 23.53 -2.74
N ASP A 310 -7.90 24.22 -1.73
CA ASP A 310 -7.19 24.56 -0.49
C ASP A 310 -5.81 25.15 -0.86
N GLU A 311 -4.71 24.55 -0.38
CA GLU A 311 -3.34 24.95 -0.69
C GLU A 311 -2.75 24.25 -1.94
N GLU A 312 -3.46 23.28 -2.55
CA GLU A 312 -2.95 22.45 -3.64
C GLU A 312 -3.24 23.07 -5.01
N SER A 313 -2.22 23.21 -5.86
CA SER A 313 -2.36 23.66 -7.25
C SER A 313 -2.99 22.57 -8.12
N ILE A 314 -4.00 22.94 -8.91
CA ILE A 314 -4.75 22.05 -9.79
C ILE A 314 -4.49 22.47 -11.24
N SER A 315 -3.75 21.66 -11.98
CA SER A 315 -3.39 21.92 -13.38
C SER A 315 -4.24 21.12 -14.37
N ASN A 316 -4.88 20.03 -13.92
CA ASN A 316 -5.65 19.12 -14.76
C ASN A 316 -6.66 18.29 -13.95
N GLU A 317 -7.47 17.50 -14.65
CA GLU A 317 -8.50 16.65 -14.06
C GLU A 317 -7.94 15.53 -13.19
N ASN A 318 -6.71 15.08 -13.42
CA ASN A 318 -6.06 14.08 -12.57
C ASN A 318 -5.68 14.66 -11.22
N ASP A 319 -5.20 15.92 -11.18
CA ASP A 319 -4.89 16.60 -9.93
C ASP A 319 -6.18 16.81 -9.10
N LEU A 320 -7.26 17.25 -9.78
CA LEU A 320 -8.58 17.36 -9.14
C LEU A 320 -9.05 16.03 -8.54
N ALA A 321 -8.97 14.94 -9.31
CA ALA A 321 -9.39 13.63 -8.84
C ALA A 321 -8.53 13.15 -7.67
N ALA A 322 -7.20 13.32 -7.74
CA ALA A 322 -6.28 12.96 -6.66
C ALA A 322 -6.58 13.72 -5.37
N PHE A 323 -6.87 15.02 -5.47
CA PHE A 323 -7.28 15.83 -4.31
C PHE A 323 -8.57 15.31 -3.69
N LEU A 324 -9.60 15.07 -4.51
CA LEU A 324 -10.91 14.61 -4.03
C LEU A 324 -10.87 13.19 -3.44
N GLU A 325 -10.02 12.28 -3.96
CA GLU A 325 -9.84 10.94 -3.42
C GLU A 325 -9.32 10.93 -1.96
N ASN A 326 -8.71 12.03 -1.50
CA ASN A 326 -8.22 12.21 -0.13
C ASN A 326 -9.22 12.92 0.79
N LYS A 327 -10.39 13.30 0.28
CA LYS A 327 -11.43 14.04 1.02
C LYS A 327 -12.65 13.15 1.28
N ARG A 328 -13.53 13.63 2.16
CA ARG A 328 -14.82 12.98 2.46
C ARG A 328 -15.98 13.90 2.10
N ALA A 329 -17.12 13.31 1.81
CA ALA A 329 -18.37 14.06 1.69
C ALA A 329 -18.68 14.77 3.01
N GLY A 330 -19.12 16.02 2.93
CA GLY A 330 -19.35 16.92 4.07
C GLY A 330 -18.14 17.76 4.45
N GLU A 331 -16.93 17.50 3.95
CA GLU A 331 -15.79 18.39 4.13
C GLU A 331 -15.97 19.66 3.29
N ARG A 332 -15.54 20.80 3.84
CA ARG A 332 -15.51 22.09 3.11
C ARG A 332 -14.14 22.31 2.54
N VAL A 333 -14.10 22.74 1.28
CA VAL A 333 -12.86 23.04 0.56
C VAL A 333 -12.94 24.42 -0.08
N THR A 334 -11.81 25.14 -0.08
CA THR A 334 -11.66 26.40 -0.78
C THR A 334 -11.32 26.14 -2.25
N VAL A 335 -12.23 26.46 -3.14
CA VAL A 335 -12.05 26.32 -4.60
C VAL A 335 -11.64 27.66 -5.18
N THR A 336 -10.38 27.78 -5.61
CA THR A 336 -9.89 28.98 -6.30
C THR A 336 -10.03 28.79 -7.80
N THR A 337 -10.73 29.72 -8.45
CA THR A 337 -10.93 29.72 -9.92
C THR A 337 -10.39 30.97 -10.58
N ARG A 338 -10.22 30.90 -11.88
CA ARG A 338 -9.94 32.04 -12.75
C ARG A 338 -11.08 32.23 -13.75
N ARG A 339 -11.67 33.43 -13.78
CA ARG A 339 -12.71 33.81 -14.74
C ARG A 339 -12.47 35.25 -15.23
N ASP A 340 -12.43 35.48 -16.54
CA ASP A 340 -12.18 36.80 -17.15
C ASP A 340 -10.97 37.53 -16.51
N ASN A 341 -9.83 36.85 -16.31
CA ASN A 341 -8.60 37.31 -15.64
C ASN A 341 -8.77 37.70 -14.15
N ARG A 342 -9.87 37.36 -13.53
CA ARG A 342 -10.10 37.55 -12.09
C ARG A 342 -9.95 36.23 -11.37
N VAL A 343 -9.34 36.26 -10.19
CA VAL A 343 -9.29 35.14 -9.26
C VAL A 343 -10.52 35.24 -8.37
N LEU A 344 -11.25 34.15 -8.23
CA LEU A 344 -12.43 34.03 -7.38
C LEU A 344 -12.24 32.82 -6.45
N GLU A 345 -12.77 32.91 -5.23
CA GLU A 345 -12.72 31.83 -4.25
C GLU A 345 -14.14 31.47 -3.80
N TYR A 346 -14.36 30.18 -3.64
CA TYR A 346 -15.63 29.60 -3.24
C TYR A 346 -15.39 28.58 -2.13
N GLU A 347 -16.10 28.70 -1.02
CA GLU A 347 -16.14 27.68 0.03
C GLU A 347 -17.24 26.68 -0.31
N ILE A 348 -16.86 25.47 -0.73
CA ILE A 348 -17.80 24.45 -1.21
C ILE A 348 -17.76 23.25 -0.26
N GLU A 349 -18.93 22.79 0.15
CA GLU A 349 -19.09 21.51 0.84
C GLU A 349 -19.13 20.37 -0.17
N LEU A 350 -18.22 19.40 -0.01
CA LEU A 350 -18.11 18.24 -0.87
C LEU A 350 -19.34 17.33 -0.68
N GLN A 351 -19.94 16.92 -1.77
CA GLN A 351 -21.12 16.06 -1.78
C GLN A 351 -20.75 14.59 -1.97
N ALA A 352 -21.55 13.68 -1.41
CA ALA A 352 -21.43 12.27 -1.73
C ALA A 352 -21.63 12.04 -3.24
N PRO A 353 -20.88 11.12 -3.86
CA PRO A 353 -21.12 10.76 -5.25
C PRO A 353 -22.54 10.22 -5.41
N PRO A 354 -23.18 10.41 -6.58
CA PRO A 354 -24.49 9.84 -6.84
C PRO A 354 -24.43 8.30 -6.69
N SER A 355 -25.47 7.73 -6.11
CA SER A 355 -25.63 6.28 -6.09
C SER A 355 -25.56 5.70 -7.50
N PRO A 356 -24.94 4.54 -7.73
CA PRO A 356 -24.78 3.90 -9.04
C PRO A 356 -26.13 3.53 -9.66
#